data_0047913b226ffa3008b468a19ded9f23
#
_entry.id   0047913b226ffa3008b468a19ded9f23
#
_cell.length_a   1.000
_cell.length_b   1.000
_cell.length_c   1.000
_cell.angle_alpha   90.00
_cell.angle_beta   90.00
_cell.angle_gamma   90.00
#
_symmetry.space_group_name_H-M   'P 1'
#
loop_
_entity.id
_entity.type
_entity.pdbx_description
1 polymer ?
#
loop_
_entity_poly.entity_id
_entity_poly.type
_entity_poly.pdbx_seq_one_letter_code
_entity_poly.pdbx_strand_id
1 'polypeptide(L)'
;MAADALLDAAKREGEIVYYASMNLSEANVLIAEFERRYRPIKVKLNRTGSEKLLTKVLTEARTKMNFADVIQTVEFSMHLLNRTGVLARYLPLANALYPEDFKEAGYWTTVYYNPYVIAYNTRLAPLRTLPRNYQELLDLKWRGKIMMEGTKADWFAGILQIMGQERGLKYMHELAKQQPVTREGHELLAQLIVAGEGLLDINIPAASVERLKEKGAPIDWVSLGVSPAIMVGIGLSAQAPHFNAAKVFLDFVLSREGQKLMQAPGRLVARRDLASEQSLMNKPMKMVPVKPALADRLDDYAGQLRAIFGH
;
A
#
# COMPACT_ATOMS: atom_id res chain seq x y z
N MET A 1 -31.41 -14.55 -8.37
CA MET A 1 -31.37 -14.71 -9.86
C MET A 1 -30.09 -14.16 -10.49
N ALA A 2 -29.79 -12.85 -10.50
CA ALA A 2 -28.55 -12.36 -11.14
C ALA A 2 -27.25 -12.77 -10.42
N ALA A 3 -27.25 -12.74 -9.09
CA ALA A 3 -26.10 -13.15 -8.29
C ALA A 3 -25.81 -14.66 -8.39
N ASP A 4 -26.86 -15.48 -8.43
CA ASP A 4 -26.71 -16.92 -8.59
C ASP A 4 -26.15 -17.29 -9.95
N ALA A 5 -26.65 -16.62 -11.03
CA ALA A 5 -26.13 -16.80 -12.38
C ALA A 5 -24.66 -16.40 -12.51
N LEU A 6 -24.22 -15.32 -11.82
CA LEU A 6 -22.82 -14.91 -11.78
C LEU A 6 -21.96 -15.97 -11.06
N LEU A 7 -22.44 -16.47 -9.92
CA LEU A 7 -21.72 -17.51 -9.16
C LEU A 7 -21.61 -18.82 -9.94
N ASP A 8 -22.66 -19.23 -10.65
CA ASP A 8 -22.62 -20.44 -11.49
C ASP A 8 -21.68 -20.28 -12.68
N ALA A 9 -21.63 -19.08 -13.30
CA ALA A 9 -20.66 -18.79 -14.34
C ALA A 9 -19.21 -18.83 -13.78
N ALA A 10 -18.99 -18.22 -12.63
CA ALA A 10 -17.69 -18.21 -11.95
C ALA A 10 -17.22 -19.64 -11.59
N LYS A 11 -18.13 -20.49 -11.12
CA LYS A 11 -17.81 -21.90 -10.83
C LYS A 11 -17.44 -22.72 -12.08
N ARG A 12 -18.04 -22.37 -13.24
CA ARG A 12 -17.64 -23.00 -14.53
C ARG A 12 -16.25 -22.56 -14.98
N GLU A 13 -15.87 -21.29 -14.72
CA GLU A 13 -14.51 -20.81 -14.96
C GLU A 13 -13.49 -21.50 -14.06
N GLY A 14 -13.84 -21.77 -12.80
CA GLY A 14 -13.14 -22.64 -11.87
C GLY A 14 -11.85 -22.09 -11.27
N GLU A 15 -11.30 -20.99 -11.81
CA GLU A 15 -10.04 -20.41 -11.32
C GLU A 15 -10.00 -18.88 -11.48
N ILE A 16 -9.04 -18.27 -10.78
CA ILE A 16 -8.70 -16.84 -10.85
C ILE A 16 -7.20 -16.69 -10.80
N VAL A 17 -6.64 -15.84 -11.65
CA VAL A 17 -5.24 -15.39 -11.56
C VAL A 17 -5.20 -14.04 -10.88
N TYR A 18 -4.73 -14.03 -9.64
CA TYR A 18 -4.65 -12.87 -8.78
C TYR A 18 -3.23 -12.30 -8.72
N TYR A 19 -3.04 -11.10 -9.27
CA TYR A 19 -1.78 -10.36 -9.21
C TYR A 19 -1.81 -9.40 -8.02
N ALA A 20 -0.89 -9.56 -7.04
CA ALA A 20 -0.92 -8.80 -5.81
C ALA A 20 0.44 -8.30 -5.36
N SER A 21 0.49 -7.09 -4.82
CA SER A 21 1.67 -6.54 -4.15
C SER A 21 1.61 -6.63 -2.61
N MET A 22 0.50 -7.11 -2.05
CA MET A 22 0.34 -7.28 -0.60
C MET A 22 1.27 -8.35 -0.02
N ASN A 23 1.37 -8.40 1.31
CA ASN A 23 2.17 -9.41 2.00
C ASN A 23 1.62 -10.82 1.72
N LEU A 24 2.54 -11.78 1.52
CA LEU A 24 2.18 -13.15 1.13
C LEU A 24 1.29 -13.85 2.17
N SER A 25 1.59 -13.71 3.46
CA SER A 25 0.81 -14.35 4.52
C SER A 25 -0.63 -13.84 4.56
N GLU A 26 -0.83 -12.56 4.32
CA GLU A 26 -2.15 -11.91 4.29
C GLU A 26 -2.95 -12.30 3.04
N ALA A 27 -2.27 -12.35 1.88
CA ALA A 27 -2.88 -12.84 0.65
C ALA A 27 -3.38 -14.29 0.82
N ASN A 28 -2.58 -15.14 1.48
CA ASN A 28 -2.94 -16.53 1.72
C ASN A 28 -4.16 -16.68 2.65
N VAL A 29 -4.29 -15.84 3.68
CA VAL A 29 -5.48 -15.83 4.55
C VAL A 29 -6.74 -15.46 3.76
N LEU A 30 -6.66 -14.42 2.93
CA LEU A 30 -7.76 -13.97 2.08
C LEU A 30 -8.17 -15.06 1.08
N ILE A 31 -7.19 -15.67 0.41
CA ILE A 31 -7.40 -16.72 -0.58
C ILE A 31 -8.02 -17.96 0.06
N ALA A 32 -7.50 -18.40 1.20
CA ALA A 32 -8.00 -19.58 1.90
C ALA A 32 -9.50 -19.43 2.27
N GLU A 33 -9.89 -18.25 2.76
CA GLU A 33 -11.30 -18.00 3.10
C GLU A 33 -12.19 -17.90 1.86
N PHE A 34 -11.70 -17.26 0.79
CA PHE A 34 -12.41 -17.24 -0.48
C PHE A 34 -12.64 -18.65 -1.04
N GLU A 35 -11.60 -19.48 -1.13
CA GLU A 35 -11.69 -20.84 -1.66
C GLU A 35 -12.57 -21.77 -0.80
N ARG A 36 -12.56 -21.55 0.52
CA ARG A 36 -13.47 -22.26 1.45
C ARG A 36 -14.94 -21.98 1.13
N ARG A 37 -15.24 -20.71 0.84
CA ARG A 37 -16.62 -20.22 0.64
C ARG A 37 -17.16 -20.47 -0.77
N TYR A 38 -16.32 -20.31 -1.78
CA TYR A 38 -16.72 -20.31 -3.19
C TYR A 38 -16.19 -21.52 -3.98
N ARG A 39 -16.19 -22.70 -3.34
CA ARG A 39 -15.83 -23.94 -4.04
C ARG A 39 -16.64 -24.14 -5.31
N PRO A 40 -16.05 -24.63 -6.43
CA PRO A 40 -14.67 -25.15 -6.58
C PRO A 40 -13.61 -24.11 -7.04
N ILE A 41 -13.92 -22.80 -7.03
CA ILE A 41 -13.03 -21.76 -7.60
C ILE A 41 -11.69 -21.72 -6.85
N LYS A 42 -10.59 -21.78 -7.62
CA LYS A 42 -9.21 -21.71 -7.11
C LYS A 42 -8.55 -20.39 -7.44
N VAL A 43 -7.66 -19.90 -6.57
CA VAL A 43 -6.93 -18.64 -6.77
C VAL A 43 -5.45 -18.93 -6.99
N LYS A 44 -4.96 -18.61 -8.18
CA LYS A 44 -3.53 -18.64 -8.52
C LYS A 44 -2.89 -17.29 -8.22
N LEU A 45 -2.17 -17.21 -7.11
CA LEU A 45 -1.51 -15.97 -6.69
C LEU A 45 -0.19 -15.75 -7.44
N ASN A 46 -0.04 -14.57 -8.04
CA ASN A 46 1.23 -14.04 -8.52
C ASN A 46 1.60 -12.81 -7.68
N ARG A 47 2.51 -12.99 -6.73
CA ARG A 47 2.92 -11.94 -5.79
C ARG A 47 4.29 -11.36 -6.15
N THR A 48 4.36 -10.03 -6.30
CA THR A 48 5.61 -9.28 -6.48
C THR A 48 5.49 -7.87 -5.88
N GLY A 49 6.58 -7.09 -5.87
CA GLY A 49 6.53 -5.68 -5.44
C GLY A 49 5.76 -4.80 -6.41
N SER A 50 5.23 -3.66 -5.93
CA SER A 50 4.31 -2.79 -6.68
C SER A 50 4.88 -2.31 -8.02
N GLU A 51 6.13 -1.89 -8.04
CA GLU A 51 6.81 -1.36 -9.23
C GLU A 51 7.03 -2.46 -10.27
N LYS A 52 7.47 -3.65 -9.82
CA LYS A 52 7.65 -4.84 -10.68
C LYS A 52 6.31 -5.33 -11.21
N LEU A 53 5.25 -5.26 -10.39
CA LEU A 53 3.91 -5.65 -10.78
C LEU A 53 3.37 -4.72 -11.87
N LEU A 54 3.51 -3.40 -11.70
CA LEU A 54 3.12 -2.41 -12.71
C LEU A 54 3.83 -2.69 -14.05
N THR A 55 5.15 -2.82 -14.03
CA THR A 55 5.95 -3.11 -15.23
C THR A 55 5.51 -4.41 -15.90
N LYS A 56 5.28 -5.48 -15.12
CA LYS A 56 4.81 -6.78 -15.63
C LYS A 56 3.47 -6.64 -16.34
N VAL A 57 2.48 -6.04 -15.69
CA VAL A 57 1.13 -5.89 -16.23
C VAL A 57 1.12 -5.03 -17.48
N LEU A 58 1.86 -3.91 -17.50
CA LEU A 58 1.96 -3.06 -18.69
C LEU A 58 2.67 -3.78 -19.85
N THR A 59 3.67 -4.61 -19.57
CA THR A 59 4.36 -5.40 -20.58
C THR A 59 3.43 -6.46 -21.18
N GLU A 60 2.70 -7.19 -20.34
CA GLU A 60 1.70 -8.17 -20.76
C GLU A 60 0.61 -7.51 -21.62
N ALA A 61 0.10 -6.35 -21.22
CA ALA A 61 -0.90 -5.62 -21.99
C ALA A 61 -0.39 -5.20 -23.38
N ARG A 62 0.86 -4.71 -23.48
CA ARG A 62 1.49 -4.32 -24.75
C ARG A 62 1.67 -5.52 -25.70
N THR A 63 1.99 -6.69 -25.16
CA THR A 63 2.18 -7.93 -25.93
C THR A 63 0.87 -8.69 -26.16
N LYS A 64 -0.27 -8.16 -25.67
CA LYS A 64 -1.60 -8.80 -25.72
C LYS A 64 -1.65 -10.16 -25.01
N MET A 65 -0.74 -10.38 -24.08
CA MET A 65 -0.67 -11.58 -23.24
C MET A 65 -1.24 -11.24 -21.85
N ASN A 66 -2.57 -11.27 -21.71
CA ASN A 66 -3.24 -10.89 -20.48
C ASN A 66 -3.48 -12.12 -19.62
N PHE A 67 -2.75 -12.26 -18.52
CA PHE A 67 -2.87 -13.40 -17.61
C PHE A 67 -3.65 -13.07 -16.33
N ALA A 68 -3.65 -11.80 -15.92
CA ALA A 68 -4.29 -11.40 -14.67
C ALA A 68 -5.81 -11.25 -14.83
N ASP A 69 -6.57 -11.81 -13.90
CA ASP A 69 -8.00 -11.57 -13.74
C ASP A 69 -8.27 -10.39 -12.79
N VAL A 70 -7.56 -10.39 -11.67
CA VAL A 70 -7.66 -9.35 -10.64
C VAL A 70 -6.28 -8.81 -10.32
N ILE A 71 -6.18 -7.49 -10.25
CA ILE A 71 -4.94 -6.77 -9.96
C ILE A 71 -5.13 -5.97 -8.66
N GLN A 72 -4.18 -6.11 -7.72
CA GLN A 72 -4.16 -5.40 -6.46
C GLN A 72 -2.76 -4.82 -6.21
N THR A 73 -2.68 -3.50 -6.17
CA THR A 73 -1.41 -2.80 -5.95
C THR A 73 -1.64 -1.39 -5.39
N VAL A 74 -0.55 -0.62 -5.20
CA VAL A 74 -0.64 0.75 -4.67
C VAL A 74 -1.38 1.69 -5.64
N GLU A 75 -1.97 2.74 -5.11
CA GLU A 75 -2.83 3.69 -5.81
C GLU A 75 -2.19 4.30 -7.06
N PHE A 76 -0.89 4.62 -7.03
CA PHE A 76 -0.17 5.15 -8.20
C PHE A 76 -0.17 4.15 -9.35
N SER A 77 0.12 2.89 -9.05
CA SER A 77 0.09 1.83 -10.05
C SER A 77 -1.34 1.58 -10.55
N MET A 78 -2.35 1.57 -9.66
CA MET A 78 -3.75 1.41 -10.06
C MET A 78 -4.22 2.55 -10.96
N HIS A 79 -3.86 3.80 -10.66
CA HIS A 79 -4.15 4.96 -11.48
C HIS A 79 -3.54 4.83 -12.89
N LEU A 80 -2.26 4.49 -12.99
CA LEU A 80 -1.59 4.30 -14.28
C LEU A 80 -2.18 3.13 -15.08
N LEU A 81 -2.53 2.02 -14.44
CA LEU A 81 -3.21 0.90 -15.09
C LEU A 81 -4.60 1.29 -15.60
N ASN A 82 -5.33 2.13 -14.87
CA ASN A 82 -6.60 2.69 -15.35
C ASN A 82 -6.39 3.59 -16.58
N ARG A 83 -5.44 4.52 -16.51
CA ARG A 83 -5.10 5.44 -17.60
C ARG A 83 -4.69 4.74 -18.90
N THR A 84 -4.10 3.56 -18.80
CA THR A 84 -3.69 2.75 -19.96
C THR A 84 -4.74 1.77 -20.45
N GLY A 85 -5.94 1.77 -19.85
CA GLY A 85 -7.05 0.90 -20.27
C GLY A 85 -6.90 -0.57 -19.84
N VAL A 86 -6.00 -0.87 -18.94
CA VAL A 86 -5.78 -2.23 -18.42
C VAL A 86 -6.90 -2.67 -17.48
N LEU A 87 -7.56 -1.73 -16.81
CA LEU A 87 -8.65 -2.03 -15.87
C LEU A 87 -10.02 -2.00 -16.55
N ALA A 88 -10.85 -2.98 -16.23
CA ALA A 88 -12.24 -3.04 -16.63
C ALA A 88 -13.11 -2.16 -15.74
N ARG A 89 -14.16 -1.58 -16.32
CA ARG A 89 -15.18 -0.92 -15.51
C ARG A 89 -16.09 -1.95 -14.83
N TYR A 90 -16.09 -1.91 -13.51
CA TYR A 90 -16.96 -2.73 -12.67
C TYR A 90 -17.30 -2.00 -11.37
N LEU A 91 -18.58 -1.98 -11.00
CA LEU A 91 -19.04 -1.43 -9.73
C LEU A 91 -19.27 -2.59 -8.74
N PRO A 92 -18.41 -2.78 -7.74
CA PRO A 92 -18.59 -3.81 -6.71
C PRO A 92 -19.90 -3.62 -5.96
N LEU A 93 -20.49 -4.70 -5.45
CA LEU A 93 -21.72 -4.66 -4.64
C LEU A 93 -21.61 -3.70 -3.44
N ALA A 94 -20.42 -3.61 -2.85
CA ALA A 94 -20.13 -2.75 -1.71
C ALA A 94 -19.72 -1.30 -2.08
N ASN A 95 -19.73 -0.91 -3.36
CA ASN A 95 -19.17 0.37 -3.84
C ASN A 95 -19.66 1.61 -3.06
N ALA A 96 -20.95 1.66 -2.67
CA ALA A 96 -21.52 2.78 -1.92
C ALA A 96 -20.95 2.94 -0.50
N LEU A 97 -20.34 1.90 0.05
CA LEU A 97 -19.74 1.90 1.39
C LEU A 97 -18.31 2.44 1.42
N TYR A 98 -17.73 2.73 0.26
CA TYR A 98 -16.39 3.31 0.13
C TYR A 98 -16.46 4.80 -0.19
N PRO A 99 -15.73 5.68 0.55
CA PRO A 99 -15.63 7.10 0.24
C PRO A 99 -15.06 7.33 -1.18
N GLU A 100 -15.41 8.46 -1.79
CA GLU A 100 -14.94 8.79 -3.15
C GLU A 100 -13.42 8.94 -3.22
N ASP A 101 -12.77 9.48 -2.19
CA ASP A 101 -11.30 9.63 -2.12
C ASP A 101 -10.54 8.30 -2.06
N PHE A 102 -11.25 7.18 -1.89
CA PHE A 102 -10.67 5.84 -1.78
C PHE A 102 -10.98 4.94 -2.97
N LYS A 103 -11.34 5.51 -4.10
CA LYS A 103 -11.65 4.76 -5.33
C LYS A 103 -11.53 5.64 -6.58
N GLU A 104 -11.30 5.03 -7.72
CA GLU A 104 -11.58 5.63 -9.03
C GLU A 104 -12.82 4.99 -9.62
N ALA A 105 -13.85 5.81 -9.85
CA ALA A 105 -15.23 5.41 -10.14
C ALA A 105 -15.38 4.21 -11.09
N GLY A 106 -15.58 3.04 -10.52
CA GLY A 106 -15.83 1.80 -11.23
C GLY A 106 -14.61 1.10 -11.81
N TYR A 107 -13.39 1.57 -11.57
CA TYR A 107 -12.16 0.91 -12.05
C TYR A 107 -11.38 0.21 -10.95
N TRP A 108 -11.20 0.87 -9.81
CA TRP A 108 -10.59 0.25 -8.64
C TRP A 108 -11.13 0.86 -7.34
N THR A 109 -11.01 0.08 -6.26
CA THR A 109 -11.43 0.47 -4.91
C THR A 109 -10.34 0.11 -3.92
N THR A 110 -10.08 0.98 -2.93
CA THR A 110 -9.10 0.73 -1.88
C THR A 110 -9.50 -0.47 -1.01
N VAL A 111 -8.64 -1.46 -0.94
CA VAL A 111 -8.78 -2.62 -0.04
C VAL A 111 -8.37 -2.23 1.37
N TYR A 112 -7.22 -1.56 1.48
CA TYR A 112 -6.69 -1.03 2.74
C TYR A 112 -5.75 0.14 2.46
N TYR A 113 -5.43 0.88 3.51
CA TYR A 113 -4.42 1.94 3.46
C TYR A 113 -3.52 1.91 4.69
N ASN A 114 -2.28 2.37 4.53
CA ASN A 114 -1.27 2.40 5.57
C ASN A 114 -0.66 3.80 5.67
N PRO A 115 -0.60 4.41 6.85
CA PRO A 115 0.20 5.60 7.03
C PRO A 115 1.69 5.27 6.98
N TYR A 116 2.48 6.16 6.39
CA TYR A 116 3.91 6.17 6.56
C TYR A 116 4.26 6.76 7.92
N VAL A 117 5.10 6.07 8.66
CA VAL A 117 5.50 6.44 10.03
C VAL A 117 7.02 6.43 10.17
N ILE A 118 7.50 6.91 11.33
CA ILE A 118 8.91 6.77 11.72
C ILE A 118 9.04 5.55 12.62
N ALA A 119 9.68 4.49 12.13
CA ALA A 119 10.07 3.36 12.98
C ALA A 119 11.35 3.65 13.74
N TYR A 120 11.49 3.08 14.93
CA TYR A 120 12.69 3.20 15.77
C TYR A 120 12.93 1.94 16.58
N ASN A 121 14.21 1.69 16.94
CA ASN A 121 14.58 0.63 17.85
C ASN A 121 14.33 1.07 19.31
N THR A 122 13.42 0.38 20.00
CA THR A 122 13.01 0.75 21.38
C THR A 122 14.09 0.60 22.44
N ARG A 123 15.13 -0.20 22.15
CA ARG A 123 16.28 -0.39 23.06
C ARG A 123 17.34 0.70 22.90
N LEU A 124 17.45 1.28 21.68
CA LEU A 124 18.51 2.22 21.33
C LEU A 124 18.05 3.68 21.32
N ALA A 125 16.77 3.94 21.04
CA ALA A 125 16.22 5.27 20.96
C ALA A 125 15.05 5.44 21.95
N PRO A 126 15.26 6.06 23.11
CA PRO A 126 14.18 6.34 24.06
C PRO A 126 13.12 7.27 23.47
N LEU A 127 11.83 7.01 23.71
CA LEU A 127 10.70 7.73 23.15
C LEU A 127 10.83 9.27 23.30
N ARG A 128 11.34 9.74 24.45
CA ARG A 128 11.52 11.20 24.73
C ARG A 128 12.53 11.89 23.83
N THR A 129 13.39 11.14 23.12
CA THR A 129 14.46 11.67 22.25
C THR A 129 14.03 11.72 20.78
N LEU A 130 12.92 11.07 20.44
CA LEU A 130 12.45 10.94 19.06
C LEU A 130 11.92 12.26 18.51
N PRO A 131 11.96 12.46 17.18
CA PRO A 131 11.40 13.65 16.55
C PRO A 131 9.86 13.63 16.68
N ARG A 132 9.26 14.79 16.98
CA ARG A 132 7.81 14.99 17.16
C ARG A 132 7.15 15.66 15.94
N ASN A 133 7.97 16.19 15.07
CA ASN A 133 7.55 16.86 13.83
C ASN A 133 8.66 16.76 12.77
N TYR A 134 8.34 17.13 11.55
CA TYR A 134 9.29 17.08 10.43
C TYR A 134 10.53 17.95 10.62
N GLN A 135 10.42 19.09 11.32
CA GLN A 135 11.57 19.98 11.56
C GLN A 135 12.58 19.33 12.51
N GLU A 136 12.11 18.65 13.58
CA GLU A 136 12.99 17.98 14.54
C GLU A 136 13.76 16.80 13.93
N LEU A 137 13.28 16.25 12.78
CA LEU A 137 14.01 15.22 12.03
C LEU A 137 15.27 15.79 11.32
N LEU A 138 15.34 17.11 11.15
CA LEU A 138 16.50 17.80 10.57
C LEU A 138 17.61 18.09 11.59
N ASP A 139 17.42 17.78 12.88
CA ASP A 139 18.43 18.00 13.91
C ASP A 139 19.68 17.19 13.64
N LEU A 140 20.87 17.79 13.83
CA LEU A 140 22.17 17.14 13.58
C LEU A 140 22.38 15.83 14.35
N LYS A 141 21.67 15.64 15.46
CA LYS A 141 21.73 14.40 16.24
C LYS A 141 21.32 13.15 15.43
N TRP A 142 20.57 13.32 14.35
CA TRP A 142 20.07 12.25 13.48
C TRP A 142 20.99 11.95 12.29
N ARG A 143 22.00 12.78 12.05
CA ARG A 143 22.89 12.65 10.89
C ARG A 143 23.57 11.28 10.88
N GLY A 144 23.43 10.55 9.76
CA GLY A 144 23.94 9.19 9.57
C GLY A 144 23.21 8.09 10.38
N LYS A 145 22.08 8.41 11.02
CA LYS A 145 21.31 7.46 11.85
C LYS A 145 19.92 7.16 11.28
N ILE A 146 19.58 7.80 10.17
CA ILE A 146 18.32 7.65 9.47
C ILE A 146 18.48 6.58 8.39
N MET A 147 17.50 5.71 8.28
CA MET A 147 17.29 4.83 7.13
C MET A 147 16.02 5.24 6.38
N MET A 148 15.96 4.92 5.10
CA MET A 148 14.75 5.12 4.31
C MET A 148 14.70 4.17 3.11
N GLU A 149 13.50 3.86 2.67
CA GLU A 149 13.26 3.19 1.40
C GLU A 149 13.40 4.21 0.25
N GLY A 150 14.46 4.02 -0.56
CA GLY A 150 14.93 5.02 -1.49
C GLY A 150 14.13 5.14 -2.80
N THR A 151 13.21 4.20 -3.08
CA THR A 151 12.46 4.15 -4.35
C THR A 151 11.02 4.66 -4.23
N LYS A 152 10.57 5.10 -3.04
CA LYS A 152 9.16 5.46 -2.76
C LYS A 152 8.81 6.88 -3.24
N ALA A 153 8.56 7.00 -4.54
CA ALA A 153 8.09 8.23 -5.16
C ALA A 153 6.70 8.67 -4.65
N ASP A 154 5.84 7.73 -4.26
CA ASP A 154 4.55 7.96 -3.64
C ASP A 154 4.67 8.65 -2.26
N TRP A 155 5.58 8.18 -1.39
CA TRP A 155 5.90 8.85 -0.13
C TRP A 155 6.46 10.26 -0.38
N PHE A 156 7.39 10.40 -1.31
CA PHE A 156 7.97 11.69 -1.67
C PHE A 156 6.88 12.67 -2.14
N ALA A 157 6.03 12.25 -3.08
CA ALA A 157 4.89 13.04 -3.55
C ALA A 157 3.91 13.38 -2.42
N GLY A 158 3.67 12.43 -1.51
CA GLY A 158 2.83 12.63 -0.33
C GLY A 158 3.37 13.71 0.62
N ILE A 159 4.67 13.77 0.85
CA ILE A 159 5.29 14.86 1.63
C ILE A 159 5.16 16.20 0.90
N LEU A 160 5.38 16.23 -0.43
CA LEU A 160 5.16 17.46 -1.21
C LEU A 160 3.70 17.90 -1.19
N GLN A 161 2.75 16.95 -1.21
CA GLN A 161 1.31 17.24 -1.08
C GLN A 161 0.99 17.86 0.28
N ILE A 162 1.57 17.36 1.37
CA ILE A 162 1.32 17.86 2.74
C ILE A 162 1.94 19.25 2.96
N MET A 163 3.17 19.45 2.51
CA MET A 163 3.94 20.67 2.76
C MET A 163 3.73 21.77 1.71
N GLY A 164 3.21 21.41 0.54
CA GLY A 164 3.28 22.21 -0.69
C GLY A 164 4.59 22.00 -1.43
N GLN A 165 4.57 22.11 -2.77
CA GLN A 165 5.67 21.74 -3.67
C GLN A 165 7.00 22.37 -3.26
N GLU A 166 7.06 23.70 -3.14
CA GLU A 166 8.30 24.44 -2.87
C GLU A 166 8.88 24.11 -1.47
N ARG A 167 8.05 24.19 -0.44
CA ARG A 167 8.49 23.91 0.95
C ARG A 167 8.87 22.43 1.13
N GLY A 168 8.13 21.53 0.48
CA GLY A 168 8.42 20.10 0.52
C GLY A 168 9.75 19.77 -0.14
N LEU A 169 10.06 20.35 -1.32
CA LEU A 169 11.36 20.18 -1.96
C LEU A 169 12.51 20.73 -1.11
N LYS A 170 12.35 21.92 -0.55
CA LYS A 170 13.33 22.49 0.37
C LYS A 170 13.56 21.56 1.57
N TYR A 171 12.50 21.04 2.16
CA TYR A 171 12.59 20.08 3.26
C TYR A 171 13.35 18.80 2.85
N MET A 172 13.08 18.23 1.66
CA MET A 172 13.77 17.04 1.18
C MET A 172 15.28 17.28 0.97
N HIS A 173 15.67 18.43 0.46
CA HIS A 173 17.09 18.83 0.36
C HIS A 173 17.76 18.96 1.75
N GLU A 174 17.08 19.52 2.74
CA GLU A 174 17.60 19.59 4.11
C GLU A 174 17.69 18.19 4.75
N LEU A 175 16.69 17.33 4.49
CA LEU A 175 16.69 15.95 4.98
C LEU A 175 17.87 15.14 4.37
N ALA A 176 18.21 15.35 3.11
CA ALA A 176 19.35 14.68 2.49
C ALA A 176 20.69 15.03 3.16
N LYS A 177 20.81 16.23 3.76
CA LYS A 177 22.01 16.62 4.54
C LYS A 177 22.18 15.76 5.82
N GLN A 178 21.12 15.08 6.27
CA GLN A 178 21.21 14.09 7.34
C GLN A 178 21.88 12.79 6.90
N GLN A 179 22.22 12.64 5.62
CA GLN A 179 22.88 11.47 5.04
C GLN A 179 22.12 10.16 5.36
N PRO A 180 20.83 10.07 5.01
CA PRO A 180 20.07 8.85 5.28
C PRO A 180 20.65 7.69 4.47
N VAL A 181 20.69 6.51 5.12
CA VAL A 181 21.06 5.27 4.45
C VAL A 181 19.83 4.71 3.74
N THR A 182 19.93 4.56 2.44
CA THR A 182 18.83 4.10 1.60
C THR A 182 18.95 2.60 1.29
N ARG A 183 17.84 1.89 1.30
CA ARG A 183 17.71 0.49 0.90
C ARG A 183 16.37 0.28 0.20
N GLU A 184 16.24 -0.83 -0.53
CA GLU A 184 14.97 -1.27 -1.08
C GLU A 184 14.29 -2.29 -0.17
N GLY A 185 13.01 -2.07 0.09
CA GLY A 185 12.13 -3.00 0.81
C GLY A 185 11.95 -2.69 2.28
N HIS A 186 10.73 -2.33 2.64
CA HIS A 186 10.35 -1.99 4.02
C HIS A 186 10.58 -3.12 5.03
N GLU A 187 10.48 -4.39 4.62
CA GLU A 187 10.73 -5.52 5.52
C GLU A 187 12.21 -5.65 5.89
N LEU A 188 13.10 -5.43 4.91
CA LEU A 188 14.54 -5.37 5.17
C LEU A 188 14.88 -4.22 6.11
N LEU A 189 14.38 -3.01 5.81
CA LEU A 189 14.61 -1.83 6.64
C LEU A 189 14.14 -2.03 8.08
N ALA A 190 12.95 -2.59 8.27
CA ALA A 190 12.43 -2.89 9.60
C ALA A 190 13.34 -3.88 10.36
N GLN A 191 13.88 -4.89 9.68
CA GLN A 191 14.83 -5.84 10.28
C GLN A 191 16.16 -5.16 10.65
N LEU A 192 16.68 -4.25 9.81
CA LEU A 192 17.88 -3.48 10.09
C LEU A 192 17.69 -2.55 11.31
N ILE A 193 16.49 -1.93 11.46
CA ILE A 193 16.15 -1.18 12.67
C ILE A 193 16.12 -2.08 13.89
N VAL A 194 15.53 -3.27 13.80
CA VAL A 194 15.52 -4.27 14.90
C VAL A 194 16.93 -4.67 15.27
N ALA A 195 17.81 -4.88 14.29
CA ALA A 195 19.23 -5.23 14.49
C ALA A 195 20.08 -4.08 15.07
N GLY A 196 19.58 -2.83 15.00
CA GLY A 196 20.30 -1.65 15.49
C GLY A 196 21.26 -1.04 14.49
N GLU A 197 21.17 -1.39 13.21
CA GLU A 197 22.00 -0.82 12.14
C GLU A 197 21.57 0.60 11.75
N GLY A 198 20.34 1.01 12.10
CA GLY A 198 19.84 2.37 12.05
C GLY A 198 19.03 2.69 13.30
N LEU A 199 18.90 3.96 13.64
CA LEU A 199 18.05 4.36 14.77
C LEU A 199 16.60 4.61 14.33
N LEU A 200 16.43 5.19 13.14
CA LEU A 200 15.12 5.59 12.60
C LEU A 200 14.97 5.07 11.15
N ASP A 201 13.78 4.59 10.81
CA ASP A 201 13.33 4.47 9.41
C ASP A 201 12.17 5.43 9.21
N ILE A 202 12.29 6.36 8.25
CA ILE A 202 11.42 7.54 8.16
C ILE A 202 10.25 7.43 7.19
N ASN A 203 10.15 6.35 6.44
CA ASN A 203 9.08 6.16 5.45
C ASN A 203 8.56 4.73 5.38
N ILE A 204 8.41 4.10 6.53
CA ILE A 204 7.89 2.74 6.63
C ILE A 204 6.37 2.72 6.85
N PRO A 205 5.61 1.81 6.22
CA PRO A 205 4.20 1.60 6.57
C PRO A 205 4.04 1.08 8.00
N ALA A 206 3.12 1.67 8.78
CA ALA A 206 2.88 1.29 10.18
C ALA A 206 2.63 -0.21 10.36
N ALA A 207 1.90 -0.86 9.45
CA ALA A 207 1.64 -2.30 9.49
C ALA A 207 2.91 -3.16 9.44
N SER A 208 3.99 -2.69 8.78
CA SER A 208 5.27 -3.41 8.75
C SER A 208 5.94 -3.42 10.12
N VAL A 209 5.84 -2.32 10.85
CA VAL A 209 6.37 -2.20 12.21
C VAL A 209 5.55 -3.06 13.19
N GLU A 210 4.22 -2.98 13.12
CA GLU A 210 3.35 -3.72 14.03
C GLU A 210 3.50 -5.23 13.90
N ARG A 211 3.65 -5.76 12.69
CA ARG A 211 3.93 -7.20 12.50
C ARG A 211 5.18 -7.69 13.22
N LEU A 212 6.22 -6.88 13.31
CA LEU A 212 7.44 -7.23 14.05
C LEU A 212 7.26 -7.04 15.55
N LYS A 213 6.57 -5.98 15.95
CA LYS A 213 6.22 -5.69 17.34
C LYS A 213 5.39 -6.82 17.97
N GLU A 214 4.39 -7.34 17.26
CA GLU A 214 3.58 -8.49 17.68
C GLU A 214 4.41 -9.76 17.89
N LYS A 215 5.52 -9.90 17.16
CA LYS A 215 6.49 -10.98 17.33
C LYS A 215 7.50 -10.72 18.44
N GLY A 216 7.34 -9.64 19.23
CA GLY A 216 8.22 -9.27 20.32
C GLY A 216 9.53 -8.58 19.90
N ALA A 217 9.65 -8.14 18.65
CA ALA A 217 10.85 -7.41 18.21
C ALA A 217 10.95 -6.03 18.89
N PRO A 218 12.16 -5.54 19.19
CA PRO A 218 12.37 -4.24 19.85
C PRO A 218 12.21 -3.07 18.88
N ILE A 219 11.03 -2.95 18.28
CA ILE A 219 10.67 -1.91 17.32
C ILE A 219 9.33 -1.30 17.70
N ASP A 220 9.20 0.00 17.51
CA ASP A 220 7.93 0.71 17.58
C ASP A 220 7.98 1.91 16.64
N TRP A 221 6.91 2.71 16.56
CA TRP A 221 6.84 3.85 15.67
C TRP A 221 6.24 5.08 16.30
N VAL A 222 6.55 6.25 15.73
CA VAL A 222 5.93 7.55 16.05
C VAL A 222 5.45 8.22 14.78
N SER A 223 4.45 9.11 14.92
CA SER A 223 4.00 10.03 13.87
C SER A 223 4.62 11.40 14.06
N LEU A 224 4.88 12.11 12.97
CA LEU A 224 5.29 13.52 12.97
C LEU A 224 4.08 14.49 12.93
N GLY A 225 2.91 14.05 13.39
CA GLY A 225 1.67 14.80 13.45
C GLY A 225 0.77 14.59 12.23
N VAL A 226 1.28 14.79 11.03
CA VAL A 226 0.56 14.53 9.75
C VAL A 226 1.37 13.53 8.94
N SER A 227 0.75 12.46 8.48
CA SER A 227 1.44 11.40 7.73
C SER A 227 0.79 11.19 6.37
N PRO A 228 1.55 11.03 5.28
CA PRO A 228 1.00 10.54 4.04
C PRO A 228 0.55 9.09 4.24
N ALA A 229 -0.58 8.74 3.65
CA ALA A 229 -1.13 7.38 3.71
C ALA A 229 -1.20 6.78 2.31
N ILE A 230 -0.50 5.68 2.12
CA ILE A 230 -0.53 4.92 0.88
C ILE A 230 -1.79 4.06 0.85
N MET A 231 -2.51 4.10 -0.26
CA MET A 231 -3.67 3.26 -0.52
C MET A 231 -3.26 2.04 -1.35
N VAL A 232 -3.90 0.92 -1.11
CA VAL A 232 -3.74 -0.28 -1.92
C VAL A 232 -5.11 -0.64 -2.51
N GLY A 233 -5.23 -0.47 -3.80
CA GLY A 233 -6.46 -0.68 -4.56
C GLY A 233 -6.54 -2.06 -5.18
N ILE A 234 -7.77 -2.48 -5.53
CA ILE A 234 -8.07 -3.70 -6.27
C ILE A 234 -9.01 -3.38 -7.44
N GLY A 235 -8.75 -3.96 -8.60
CA GLY A 235 -9.54 -3.80 -9.82
C GLY A 235 -9.53 -5.04 -10.69
N LEU A 236 -10.49 -5.11 -11.62
CA LEU A 236 -10.56 -6.17 -12.62
C LEU A 236 -9.67 -5.85 -13.81
N SER A 237 -9.01 -6.85 -14.39
CA SER A 237 -8.38 -6.72 -15.69
C SER A 237 -9.44 -6.60 -16.80
N ALA A 238 -9.22 -5.70 -17.75
CA ALA A 238 -10.13 -5.52 -18.91
C ALA A 238 -10.14 -6.75 -19.85
N GLN A 239 -9.08 -7.55 -19.79
CA GLN A 239 -8.91 -8.76 -20.59
C GLN A 239 -8.82 -10.01 -19.68
N ALA A 240 -9.53 -10.00 -18.56
CA ALA A 240 -9.54 -11.10 -17.61
C ALA A 240 -10.00 -12.41 -18.27
N PRO A 241 -9.18 -13.47 -18.26
CA PRO A 241 -9.59 -14.79 -18.77
C PRO A 241 -10.79 -15.41 -18.04
N HIS A 242 -10.90 -15.15 -16.70
CA HIS A 242 -11.94 -15.69 -15.83
C HIS A 242 -12.78 -14.55 -15.24
N PHE A 243 -13.48 -13.81 -16.11
CA PHE A 243 -14.09 -12.53 -15.77
C PHE A 243 -15.21 -12.62 -14.72
N ASN A 244 -15.99 -13.71 -14.71
CA ASN A 244 -17.07 -13.89 -13.74
C ASN A 244 -16.52 -14.30 -12.35
N ALA A 245 -15.53 -15.19 -12.33
CA ALA A 245 -14.84 -15.57 -11.10
C ALA A 245 -14.10 -14.37 -10.49
N ALA A 246 -13.48 -13.52 -11.33
CA ALA A 246 -12.84 -12.28 -10.91
C ALA A 246 -13.81 -11.30 -10.24
N LYS A 247 -15.04 -11.14 -10.76
CA LYS A 247 -16.08 -10.32 -10.12
C LYS A 247 -16.45 -10.85 -8.74
N VAL A 248 -16.67 -12.17 -8.62
CA VAL A 248 -17.01 -12.82 -7.34
C VAL A 248 -15.88 -12.60 -6.33
N PHE A 249 -14.62 -12.73 -6.76
CA PHE A 249 -13.46 -12.51 -5.90
C PHE A 249 -13.36 -11.05 -5.45
N LEU A 250 -13.51 -10.10 -6.37
CA LEU A 250 -13.45 -8.68 -6.07
C LEU A 250 -14.57 -8.26 -5.10
N ASP A 251 -15.79 -8.74 -5.32
CA ASP A 251 -16.91 -8.50 -4.40
C ASP A 251 -16.67 -9.11 -3.01
N PHE A 252 -16.06 -10.30 -2.94
CA PHE A 252 -15.67 -10.91 -1.67
C PHE A 252 -14.60 -10.08 -0.95
N VAL A 253 -13.53 -9.68 -1.64
CA VAL A 253 -12.46 -8.87 -1.02
C VAL A 253 -13.00 -7.57 -0.45
N LEU A 254 -13.94 -6.93 -1.14
CA LEU A 254 -14.56 -5.66 -0.73
C LEU A 254 -15.78 -5.84 0.17
N SER A 255 -16.21 -7.07 0.43
CA SER A 255 -17.30 -7.36 1.39
C SER A 255 -16.88 -7.03 2.83
N ARG A 256 -17.83 -6.98 3.77
CA ARG A 256 -17.55 -6.82 5.21
C ARG A 256 -16.59 -7.91 5.72
N GLU A 257 -16.81 -9.14 5.29
CA GLU A 257 -16.01 -10.30 5.68
C GLU A 257 -14.58 -10.22 5.15
N GLY A 258 -14.41 -10.00 3.84
CA GLY A 258 -13.08 -9.82 3.23
C GLY A 258 -12.31 -8.65 3.84
N GLN A 259 -13.00 -7.54 4.12
CA GLN A 259 -12.37 -6.37 4.73
C GLN A 259 -11.97 -6.62 6.20
N LYS A 260 -12.72 -7.43 6.96
CA LYS A 260 -12.30 -7.84 8.32
C LYS A 260 -11.01 -8.67 8.30
N LEU A 261 -10.81 -9.52 7.27
CA LEU A 261 -9.54 -10.24 7.09
C LEU A 261 -8.38 -9.29 6.76
N MET A 262 -8.68 -8.12 6.20
CA MET A 262 -7.68 -7.10 5.87
C MET A 262 -7.36 -6.16 7.04
N GLN A 263 -8.19 -6.14 8.08
CA GLN A 263 -7.90 -5.42 9.31
C GLN A 263 -6.77 -6.12 10.07
N ALA A 264 -5.57 -5.61 9.93
CA ALA A 264 -4.41 -6.07 10.69
C ALA A 264 -3.85 -4.89 11.50
N PRO A 265 -3.10 -5.13 12.58
CA PRO A 265 -2.44 -4.06 13.31
C PRO A 265 -1.68 -3.10 12.40
N GLY A 266 -1.91 -1.82 12.56
CA GLY A 266 -1.33 -0.76 11.72
C GLY A 266 -1.89 -0.63 10.30
N ARG A 267 -2.90 -1.42 9.94
CA ARG A 267 -3.59 -1.37 8.65
C ARG A 267 -5.03 -0.93 8.83
N LEU A 268 -5.46 -0.03 7.96
CA LEU A 268 -6.81 0.52 7.96
C LEU A 268 -7.55 0.10 6.70
N VAL A 269 -8.85 -0.17 6.82
CA VAL A 269 -9.72 -0.41 5.67
C VAL A 269 -10.59 0.82 5.40
N ALA A 270 -10.87 1.10 4.12
CA ALA A 270 -11.59 2.29 3.73
C ALA A 270 -13.13 2.16 3.83
N ARG A 271 -13.62 0.97 4.15
CA ARG A 271 -15.06 0.68 4.25
C ARG A 271 -15.67 1.39 5.46
N ARG A 272 -16.68 2.27 5.22
CA ARG A 272 -17.26 3.19 6.23
C ARG A 272 -17.83 2.49 7.45
N ASP A 273 -18.51 1.35 7.26
CA ASP A 273 -19.14 0.59 8.34
C ASP A 273 -18.14 -0.23 9.19
N LEU A 274 -16.85 -0.19 8.85
CA LEU A 274 -15.75 -0.76 9.61
C LEU A 274 -14.79 0.31 10.16
N ALA A 275 -14.91 1.55 9.73
CA ALA A 275 -13.98 2.62 10.13
C ALA A 275 -13.97 2.88 11.64
N SER A 276 -15.13 2.77 12.31
CA SER A 276 -15.24 2.91 13.77
C SER A 276 -14.67 1.73 14.57
N GLU A 277 -14.50 0.57 13.93
CA GLU A 277 -13.93 -0.63 14.56
C GLU A 277 -12.40 -0.66 14.47
N GLN A 278 -11.79 0.37 13.84
CA GLN A 278 -10.35 0.42 13.59
C GLN A 278 -9.63 1.17 14.69
N SER A 279 -8.64 0.55 15.30
CA SER A 279 -7.72 1.19 16.21
C SER A 279 -6.37 1.39 15.54
N LEU A 280 -5.94 2.64 15.39
CA LEU A 280 -4.53 2.97 15.16
C LEU A 280 -3.80 2.94 16.50
N MET A 281 -3.97 1.87 17.26
CA MET A 281 -3.17 1.55 18.44
C MET A 281 -2.96 2.73 19.39
N ASN A 282 -4.02 3.54 19.61
CA ASN A 282 -4.03 4.69 20.52
C ASN A 282 -2.96 5.77 20.24
N LYS A 283 -2.41 5.81 19.01
CA LYS A 283 -1.43 6.83 18.60
C LYS A 283 -2.13 7.90 17.75
N PRO A 284 -2.28 9.14 18.26
CA PRO A 284 -2.94 10.21 17.52
C PRO A 284 -2.11 10.56 16.27
N MET A 285 -2.77 10.56 15.11
CA MET A 285 -2.16 10.87 13.83
C MET A 285 -3.19 11.42 12.86
N LYS A 286 -2.86 12.51 12.17
CA LYS A 286 -3.62 12.96 11.00
C LYS A 286 -3.06 12.29 9.76
N MET A 287 -3.89 11.53 9.05
CA MET A 287 -3.52 10.90 7.79
C MET A 287 -4.00 11.72 6.60
N VAL A 288 -3.18 11.80 5.58
CA VAL A 288 -3.53 12.42 4.30
C VAL A 288 -3.31 11.37 3.21
N PRO A 289 -4.38 10.83 2.60
CA PRO A 289 -4.25 9.94 1.46
C PRO A 289 -3.44 10.60 0.34
N VAL A 290 -2.48 9.89 -0.21
CA VAL A 290 -1.73 10.36 -1.36
C VAL A 290 -2.65 10.32 -2.57
N LYS A 291 -2.80 11.45 -3.28
CA LYS A 291 -3.74 11.56 -4.42
C LYS A 291 -3.25 10.71 -5.60
N PRO A 292 -4.04 9.75 -6.10
CA PRO A 292 -3.63 8.87 -7.21
C PRO A 292 -3.17 9.63 -8.46
N ALA A 293 -3.81 10.77 -8.77
CA ALA A 293 -3.45 11.61 -9.93
C ALA A 293 -2.01 12.19 -9.87
N LEU A 294 -1.34 12.18 -8.71
CA LEU A 294 0.07 12.54 -8.64
C LEU A 294 0.96 11.53 -9.40
N ALA A 295 0.47 10.32 -9.64
CA ALA A 295 1.16 9.33 -10.45
C ALA A 295 1.37 9.76 -11.92
N ASP A 296 0.61 10.72 -12.44
CA ASP A 296 0.85 11.30 -13.77
C ASP A 296 2.25 11.96 -13.87
N ARG A 297 2.89 12.24 -12.71
CA ARG A 297 4.24 12.78 -12.59
C ARG A 297 5.21 11.83 -11.89
N LEU A 298 4.93 10.52 -11.92
CA LEU A 298 5.72 9.52 -11.20
C LEU A 298 7.21 9.57 -11.55
N ASP A 299 7.54 9.67 -12.84
CA ASP A 299 8.93 9.74 -13.31
C ASP A 299 9.65 11.00 -12.81
N ASP A 300 8.94 12.15 -12.75
CA ASP A 300 9.47 13.39 -12.18
C ASP A 300 9.81 13.21 -10.69
N TYR A 301 8.87 12.64 -9.92
CA TYR A 301 9.10 12.42 -8.48
C TYR A 301 10.19 11.39 -8.22
N ALA A 302 10.23 10.32 -8.98
CA ALA A 302 11.31 9.33 -8.90
C ALA A 302 12.66 9.92 -9.28
N GLY A 303 12.72 10.76 -10.33
CA GLY A 303 13.91 11.48 -10.73
C GLY A 303 14.41 12.45 -9.66
N GLN A 304 13.51 13.24 -9.06
CA GLN A 304 13.84 14.17 -7.99
C GLN A 304 14.32 13.44 -6.72
N LEU A 305 13.65 12.34 -6.35
CA LEU A 305 14.06 11.51 -5.21
C LEU A 305 15.49 10.99 -5.38
N ARG A 306 15.79 10.42 -6.56
CA ARG A 306 17.16 9.96 -6.89
C ARG A 306 18.18 11.10 -6.89
N ALA A 307 17.85 12.24 -7.47
CA ALA A 307 18.76 13.40 -7.51
C ALA A 307 19.09 13.96 -6.12
N ILE A 308 18.11 13.91 -5.19
CA ILE A 308 18.26 14.46 -3.83
C ILE A 308 18.99 13.47 -2.90
N PHE A 309 18.70 12.18 -2.98
CA PHE A 309 19.21 11.17 -2.03
C PHE A 309 20.28 10.24 -2.61
N GLY A 310 20.58 10.32 -3.89
CA GLY A 310 21.73 9.64 -4.52
C GLY A 310 21.53 8.13 -4.70
N HIS A 311 20.71 7.73 -5.68
CA HIS A 311 20.50 6.31 -6.08
C HIS A 311 20.79 6.10 -7.54
#